data_ceaf8509070a619c4ba4dfff23136637
#
_entry.id   ceaf8509070a619c4ba4dfff23136637
#
_cell.length_a   1.000
_cell.length_b   1.000
_cell.length_c   1.000
_cell.angle_alpha   90.00
_cell.angle_beta   90.00
_cell.angle_gamma   90.00
#
_symmetry.space_group_name_H-M   'P 1'
#
loop_
_entity.id
_entity.type
_entity.pdbx_description
1 polymer ?
#
loop_
_entity_poly.entity_id
_entity_poly.type
_entity_poly.pdbx_seq_one_letter_code
_entity_poly.pdbx_strand_id
1 'polypeptide(L)'
;MAAFAAYERALVANDVAALDRFFLASPTTIRYGVAENLYGHAEIAAFRAARSPQGLARTLERTVITTFGRDFAIAATLFRRATAPGKLGRQMQSWVRTADGWRVAAAHVSIVEEPRAT
;
A
#
# COMPACT_ATOMS: atom_id res chain seq x y z
N MET A 1 -5.17 -11.50 5.00
CA MET A 1 -6.11 -11.01 5.99
C MET A 1 -7.14 -10.08 5.35
N ALA A 2 -8.31 -10.03 5.94
CA ALA A 2 -9.43 -9.25 5.39
C ALA A 2 -9.12 -7.76 5.25
N ALA A 3 -8.36 -7.19 6.16
CA ALA A 3 -7.97 -5.77 6.12
C ALA A 3 -7.10 -5.46 4.90
N PHE A 4 -6.18 -6.35 4.52
CA PHE A 4 -5.37 -6.18 3.32
C PHE A 4 -6.25 -6.17 2.06
N ALA A 5 -7.18 -7.10 1.96
CA ALA A 5 -8.08 -7.16 0.81
C ALA A 5 -8.99 -5.92 0.72
N ALA A 6 -9.47 -5.43 1.86
CA ALA A 6 -10.27 -4.20 1.91
C ALA A 6 -9.44 -2.98 1.50
N TYR A 7 -8.17 -2.92 1.92
CA TYR A 7 -7.24 -1.87 1.50
C TYR A 7 -7.05 -1.87 -0.03
N GLU A 8 -6.83 -3.04 -0.63
CA GLU A 8 -6.66 -3.14 -2.08
C GLU A 8 -7.90 -2.67 -2.83
N ARG A 9 -9.09 -3.03 -2.38
CA ARG A 9 -10.34 -2.56 -2.99
C ARG A 9 -10.45 -1.04 -2.91
N ALA A 10 -10.14 -0.46 -1.76
CA ALA A 10 -10.17 0.99 -1.56
C ALA A 10 -9.16 1.70 -2.48
N LEU A 11 -7.97 1.13 -2.65
CA LEU A 11 -6.94 1.69 -3.50
C LEU A 11 -7.40 1.73 -4.96
N VAL A 12 -7.89 0.62 -5.47
CA VAL A 12 -8.32 0.52 -6.88
C VAL A 12 -9.50 1.44 -7.14
N ALA A 13 -10.42 1.58 -6.19
CA ALA A 13 -11.57 2.48 -6.28
C ALA A 13 -11.22 3.94 -5.97
N ASN A 14 -9.99 4.22 -5.55
CA ASN A 14 -9.55 5.53 -5.05
C ASN A 14 -10.48 6.09 -3.96
N ASP A 15 -10.85 5.23 -3.02
CA ASP A 15 -11.65 5.61 -1.86
C ASP A 15 -10.73 6.28 -0.83
N VAL A 16 -10.52 7.59 -1.01
CA VAL A 16 -9.55 8.36 -0.23
C VAL A 16 -9.86 8.30 1.27
N ALA A 17 -11.12 8.42 1.65
CA ALA A 17 -11.50 8.38 3.07
C ALA A 17 -11.16 7.03 3.71
N ALA A 18 -11.45 5.93 3.01
CA ALA A 18 -11.12 4.59 3.51
C ALA A 18 -9.61 4.38 3.59
N LEU A 19 -8.86 4.82 2.57
CA LEU A 19 -7.41 4.70 2.57
C LEU A 19 -6.79 5.47 3.73
N ASP A 20 -7.27 6.68 4.00
CA ASP A 20 -6.78 7.49 5.12
C ASP A 20 -7.05 6.80 6.46
N ARG A 21 -8.18 6.11 6.60
CA ARG A 21 -8.48 5.34 7.82
C ARG A 21 -7.61 4.11 7.97
N PHE A 22 -7.18 3.47 6.87
CA PHE A 22 -6.31 2.29 6.94
C PHE A 22 -4.89 2.62 7.41
N PHE A 23 -4.42 3.84 7.22
CA PHE A 23 -3.11 4.24 7.74
C PHE A 23 -3.24 4.68 9.20
N LEU A 24 -2.27 4.29 10.00
CA LEU A 24 -2.23 4.65 11.42
C LEU A 24 -2.16 6.18 11.56
N ALA A 25 -3.08 6.76 12.33
CA ALA A 25 -3.14 8.19 12.56
C ALA A 25 -2.06 8.60 13.56
N SER A 26 -0.81 8.68 13.09
CA SER A 26 0.35 8.95 13.92
C SER A 26 1.37 9.77 13.11
N PRO A 27 2.12 10.67 13.77
CA PRO A 27 3.25 11.34 13.12
C PRO A 27 4.41 10.39 12.81
N THR A 28 4.40 9.18 13.35
CA THR A 28 5.45 8.17 13.09
C THR A 28 5.13 7.25 11.91
N THR A 29 3.95 7.35 11.33
CA THR A 29 3.57 6.56 10.16
C THR A 29 4.36 7.04 8.94
N ILE A 30 4.96 6.10 8.20
CA ILE A 30 5.85 6.42 7.07
C ILE A 30 5.36 5.70 5.83
N ARG A 31 5.37 6.39 4.69
CA ARG A 31 5.15 5.77 3.39
C ARG A 31 6.20 6.26 2.39
N TYR A 32 7.00 5.33 1.90
CA TYR A 32 7.87 5.57 0.75
C TYR A 32 7.16 5.06 -0.50
N GLY A 33 6.90 5.94 -1.45
CA GLY A 33 6.36 5.60 -2.74
C GLY A 33 7.43 5.62 -3.82
N VAL A 34 6.98 5.48 -5.07
CA VAL A 34 7.90 5.42 -6.22
C VAL A 34 8.71 6.71 -6.36
N ALA A 35 8.09 7.85 -6.08
CA ALA A 35 8.72 9.16 -6.27
C ALA A 35 8.60 10.06 -5.04
N GLU A 36 8.00 9.60 -3.95
CA GLU A 36 7.74 10.43 -2.77
C GLU A 36 8.18 9.75 -1.48
N ASN A 37 8.57 10.57 -0.51
CA ASN A 37 8.88 10.16 0.86
C ASN A 37 7.94 10.92 1.77
N LEU A 38 7.01 10.22 2.42
CA LEU A 38 5.96 10.83 3.22
C LEU A 38 6.11 10.44 4.68
N TYR A 39 6.16 11.45 5.54
CA TYR A 39 6.34 11.28 6.98
C TYR A 39 5.12 11.81 7.72
N GLY A 40 4.47 10.92 8.47
CA GLY A 40 3.28 11.22 9.22
C GLY A 40 1.99 11.09 8.43
N HIS A 41 0.92 10.79 9.14
CA HIS A 41 -0.41 10.58 8.54
C HIS A 41 -0.87 11.79 7.73
N ALA A 42 -0.60 13.00 8.19
CA ALA A 42 -1.04 14.22 7.50
C ALA A 42 -0.42 14.36 6.11
N GLU A 43 0.88 14.08 5.96
CA GLU A 43 1.54 14.13 4.65
C GLU A 43 1.00 13.06 3.71
N ILE A 44 0.75 11.86 4.25
CA ILE A 44 0.20 10.75 3.47
C ILE A 44 -1.19 11.09 2.95
N ALA A 45 -2.05 11.64 3.81
CA ALA A 45 -3.41 12.04 3.43
C ALA A 45 -3.39 13.17 2.38
N ALA A 46 -2.53 14.16 2.54
CA ALA A 46 -2.41 15.27 1.60
C ALA A 46 -1.95 14.79 0.21
N PHE A 47 -0.97 13.90 0.17
CA PHE A 47 -0.49 13.30 -1.08
C PHE A 47 -1.62 12.55 -1.78
N ARG A 48 -2.37 11.74 -1.04
CA ARG A 48 -3.46 10.94 -1.60
C ARG A 48 -4.59 11.80 -2.14
N ALA A 49 -4.93 12.88 -1.44
CA ALA A 49 -5.96 13.82 -1.89
C ALA A 49 -5.60 14.51 -3.20
N ALA A 50 -4.31 14.75 -3.45
CA ALA A 50 -3.80 15.40 -4.64
C ALA A 50 -3.54 14.43 -5.80
N ARG A 51 -3.54 13.11 -5.54
CA ARG A 51 -3.18 12.10 -6.53
C ARG A 51 -4.30 11.91 -7.56
N SER A 52 -3.90 11.74 -8.83
CA SER A 52 -4.83 11.36 -9.90
C SER A 52 -5.47 9.99 -9.59
N PRO A 53 -6.79 9.84 -9.81
CA PRO A 53 -7.44 8.53 -9.68
C PRO A 53 -7.13 7.58 -10.81
N GLN A 54 -6.46 8.03 -11.87
CA GLN A 54 -6.20 7.21 -13.05
C GLN A 54 -5.02 6.25 -12.82
N GLY A 55 -5.08 5.08 -13.45
CA GLY A 55 -3.98 4.13 -13.41
C GLY A 55 -3.81 3.40 -12.10
N LEU A 56 -4.81 3.40 -11.22
CA LEU A 56 -4.75 2.72 -9.93
C LEU A 56 -5.12 1.24 -10.01
N ALA A 57 -5.86 0.83 -11.05
CA ALA A 57 -6.22 -0.57 -11.25
C ALA A 57 -4.96 -1.41 -11.48
N ARG A 58 -4.88 -2.55 -10.79
CA ARG A 58 -3.71 -3.41 -10.84
C ARG A 58 -4.07 -4.85 -10.54
N THR A 59 -3.22 -5.77 -10.97
CA THR A 59 -3.29 -7.18 -10.58
C THR A 59 -2.19 -7.49 -9.60
N LEU A 60 -2.50 -8.32 -8.60
CA LEU A 60 -1.55 -8.73 -7.58
C LEU A 60 -0.97 -10.10 -7.91
N GLU A 61 0.32 -10.28 -7.62
CA GLU A 61 1.03 -11.55 -7.79
C GLU A 61 1.87 -11.81 -6.55
N ARG A 62 2.02 -13.09 -6.22
CA ARG A 62 2.90 -13.56 -5.14
C ARG A 62 2.65 -12.82 -3.82
N THR A 63 1.39 -12.65 -3.46
CA THR A 63 1.02 -12.01 -2.20
C THR A 63 1.37 -12.94 -1.03
N VAL A 64 2.15 -12.42 -0.09
CA VAL A 64 2.55 -13.13 1.12
C VAL A 64 2.19 -12.25 2.32
N ILE A 65 1.34 -12.78 3.19
CA ILE A 65 0.95 -12.10 4.44
C ILE A 65 1.41 -12.99 5.59
N THR A 66 2.25 -12.43 6.46
CA THR A 66 2.80 -13.14 7.61
C THR A 66 2.43 -12.40 8.88
N THR A 67 1.80 -13.10 9.81
CA THR A 67 1.47 -12.55 11.12
C THR A 67 2.52 -12.96 12.15
N PHE A 68 2.85 -12.03 13.04
CA PHE A 68 3.77 -12.24 14.15
C PHE A 68 2.99 -11.95 15.43
N GLY A 69 2.54 -13.00 16.10
CA GLY A 69 1.59 -12.86 17.21
C GLY A 69 0.22 -12.41 16.69
N ARG A 70 -0.51 -11.69 17.54
CA ARG A 70 -1.89 -11.28 17.23
C ARG A 70 -2.01 -9.88 16.68
N ASP A 71 -0.98 -9.05 16.85
CA ASP A 71 -1.12 -7.61 16.70
C ASP A 71 -0.22 -7.02 15.62
N PHE A 72 0.56 -7.86 14.95
CA PHE A 72 1.50 -7.38 13.91
C PHE A 72 1.49 -8.32 12.70
N ALA A 73 1.55 -7.73 11.51
CA ALA A 73 1.65 -8.48 10.26
C ALA A 73 2.45 -7.71 9.23
N ILE A 74 3.12 -8.45 8.35
CA ILE A 74 3.75 -7.91 7.16
C ILE A 74 2.97 -8.44 5.96
N ALA A 75 2.59 -7.55 5.03
CA ALA A 75 1.97 -7.90 3.77
C ALA A 75 2.89 -7.48 2.64
N ALA A 76 3.31 -8.43 1.83
CA ALA A 76 4.17 -8.19 0.67
C ALA A 76 3.48 -8.70 -0.58
N THR A 77 3.53 -7.91 -1.66
CA THR A 77 2.95 -8.32 -2.93
C THR A 77 3.69 -7.69 -4.09
N LEU A 78 3.66 -8.36 -5.21
CA LEU A 78 4.01 -7.78 -6.50
C LEU A 78 2.74 -7.31 -7.17
N PHE A 79 2.84 -6.33 -8.05
CA PHE A 79 1.67 -5.88 -8.81
C PHE A 79 2.05 -5.44 -10.20
N ARG A 80 1.06 -5.49 -11.10
CA ARG A 80 1.19 -5.05 -12.48
C ARG A 80 0.03 -4.12 -12.81
N ARG A 81 0.33 -3.06 -13.56
CA ARG A 81 -0.68 -2.13 -14.09
C ARG A 81 -0.67 -2.21 -15.61
N ALA A 82 -1.86 -2.23 -16.21
CA ALA A 82 -1.99 -2.21 -17.67
C ALA A 82 -1.41 -0.91 -18.27
N THR A 83 -1.41 0.17 -17.49
CA THR A 83 -0.87 1.48 -17.90
C THR A 83 0.66 1.55 -17.86
N ALA A 84 1.32 0.52 -17.34
CA ALA A 84 2.78 0.47 -17.22
C ALA A 84 3.30 -0.91 -17.64
N PRO A 85 3.17 -1.29 -18.92
CA PRO A 85 3.64 -2.60 -19.39
C PRO A 85 5.16 -2.71 -19.24
N GLY A 86 5.64 -3.92 -18.92
CA GLY A 86 7.06 -4.18 -18.70
C GLY A 86 7.60 -3.69 -17.35
N LYS A 87 6.74 -3.16 -16.50
CA LYS A 87 7.08 -2.72 -15.14
C LYS A 87 6.52 -3.69 -14.12
N LEU A 88 7.29 -3.95 -13.08
CA LEU A 88 6.87 -4.76 -11.95
C LEU A 88 6.87 -3.91 -10.69
N GLY A 89 5.71 -3.80 -10.05
CA GLY A 89 5.58 -3.12 -8.77
C GLY A 89 5.88 -4.05 -7.62
N ARG A 90 6.45 -3.49 -6.55
CA ARG A 90 6.72 -4.20 -5.30
C ARG A 90 6.19 -3.37 -4.16
N GLN A 91 5.39 -4.00 -3.28
CA GLN A 91 4.80 -3.31 -2.14
C GLN A 91 5.02 -4.12 -0.88
N MET A 92 5.49 -3.46 0.16
CA MET A 92 5.55 -4.04 1.50
C MET A 92 4.85 -3.11 2.48
N GLN A 93 4.02 -3.70 3.36
CA GLN A 93 3.29 -2.95 4.37
C GLN A 93 3.48 -3.63 5.71
N SER A 94 3.73 -2.82 6.74
CA SER A 94 3.71 -3.25 8.14
C SER A 94 2.37 -2.87 8.74
N TRP A 95 1.61 -3.86 9.19
CA TRP A 95 0.28 -3.69 9.75
C TRP A 95 0.33 -3.92 11.25
N VAL A 96 -0.35 -3.06 11.99
CA VAL A 96 -0.51 -3.20 13.45
C VAL A 96 -2.00 -3.25 13.77
N ARG A 97 -2.38 -4.11 14.71
CA ARG A 97 -3.76 -4.16 15.18
C ARG A 97 -3.93 -3.19 16.34
N THR A 98 -4.89 -2.29 16.19
CA THR A 98 -5.27 -1.29 17.19
C THR A 98 -6.66 -1.60 17.71
N ALA A 99 -7.13 -0.81 18.69
CA ALA A 99 -8.50 -0.92 19.18
C ALA A 99 -9.54 -0.71 18.06
N ASP A 100 -9.18 0.05 17.01
CA ASP A 100 -10.07 0.35 15.88
C ASP A 100 -9.88 -0.60 14.69
N GLY A 101 -9.06 -1.63 14.86
CA GLY A 101 -8.75 -2.61 13.81
C GLY A 101 -7.32 -2.51 13.29
N TRP A 102 -7.06 -3.22 12.19
CA TRP A 102 -5.73 -3.24 11.57
C TRP A 102 -5.43 -1.92 10.86
N ARG A 103 -4.22 -1.40 11.06
CA ARG A 103 -3.75 -0.14 10.45
C ARG A 103 -2.33 -0.30 9.91
N VAL A 104 -2.05 0.37 8.79
CA VAL A 104 -0.71 0.38 8.21
C VAL A 104 0.16 1.38 8.96
N ALA A 105 1.23 0.90 9.57
CA ALA A 105 2.18 1.73 10.31
C ALA A 105 3.35 2.19 9.43
N ALA A 106 3.68 1.41 8.40
CA ALA A 106 4.73 1.75 7.43
C ALA A 106 4.44 1.06 6.12
N ALA A 107 4.79 1.69 5.01
CA ALA A 107 4.64 1.13 3.69
C ALA A 107 5.78 1.56 2.78
N HIS A 108 6.16 0.68 1.85
CA HIS A 108 7.15 0.97 0.83
C HIS A 108 6.66 0.40 -0.51
N VAL A 109 6.61 1.24 -1.52
CA VAL A 109 6.24 0.86 -2.88
C VAL A 109 7.36 1.25 -3.82
N SER A 110 7.78 0.33 -4.67
CA SER A 110 8.78 0.59 -5.70
C SER A 110 8.35 -0.06 -7.01
N ILE A 111 8.95 0.42 -8.10
CA ILE A 111 8.70 -0.14 -9.43
C ILE A 111 10.06 -0.42 -10.06
N VAL A 112 10.20 -1.60 -10.65
CA VAL A 112 11.41 -2.01 -11.37
C VAL A 112 11.05 -2.43 -12.78
N GLU A 113 12.03 -2.38 -13.68
CA GLU A 113 11.89 -3.00 -14.99
C GLU A 113 11.76 -4.50 -14.81
N GLU A 114 10.82 -5.12 -15.49
CA GLU A 114 10.71 -6.56 -15.48
C GLU A 114 11.87 -7.17 -16.24
N PRO A 115 12.61 -8.14 -15.64
CA PRO A 115 13.68 -8.82 -16.37
C PRO A 115 13.11 -9.50 -17.60
N ARG A 116 13.78 -9.34 -18.75
CA ARG A 116 13.38 -10.05 -19.96
C ARG A 116 13.63 -11.55 -19.76
N ALA A 117 12.66 -12.35 -20.16
CA ALA A 117 12.87 -13.78 -20.28
C ALA A 117 13.88 -14.01 -21.40
N THR A 118 14.95 -14.73 -21.09
CA THR A 118 15.98 -15.11 -22.05
C THR A 118 15.77 -16.53 -22.51
#